data_f52317d02ed860cf437992f9f3009441
#
_entry.id   f52317d02ed860cf437992f9f3009441
#
_cell.length_a   1.000
_cell.length_b   1.000
_cell.length_c   1.000
_cell.angle_alpha   90.00
_cell.angle_beta   90.00
_cell.angle_gamma   90.00
#
_symmetry.space_group_name_H-M   'P 1'
#
loop_
_entity.id
_entity.type
_entity.pdbx_description
1 polymer ?
#
loop_
_entity_poly.entity_id
_entity_poly.type
_entity_poly.pdbx_seq_one_letter_code
_entity_poly.pdbx_strand_id
1 'polypeptide(L)' 'MNQKDINAVVELLSKAIKRNDWDAVTEALEYVQDFQDEPQYEEE' A
#
# COMPACT_ATOMS: atom_id res chain seq x y z
N MET A 1 7.71 -8.52 0.20
CA MET A 1 6.55 -8.42 -0.63
C MET A 1 6.83 -9.03 -1.95
N ASN A 2 5.96 -9.88 -2.44
CA ASN A 2 6.26 -10.46 -3.73
C ASN A 2 5.52 -9.68 -4.80
N GLN A 3 5.67 -10.09 -6.03
CA GLN A 3 5.15 -9.32 -7.15
C GLN A 3 3.62 -9.25 -7.13
N LYS A 4 2.97 -10.29 -6.67
CA LYS A 4 1.54 -10.27 -6.62
C LYS A 4 1.05 -9.24 -5.63
N ASP A 5 1.72 -9.13 -4.48
CA ASP A 5 1.33 -8.16 -3.48
C ASP A 5 1.56 -6.76 -4.00
N ILE A 6 2.65 -6.55 -4.68
CA ILE A 6 2.95 -5.25 -5.22
C ILE A 6 1.90 -4.87 -6.24
N ASN A 7 1.53 -5.81 -7.09
CA ASN A 7 0.52 -5.52 -8.10
C ASN A 7 -0.82 -5.18 -7.46
N ALA A 8 -1.16 -5.87 -6.39
CA ALA A 8 -2.43 -5.60 -5.72
C ALA A 8 -2.44 -4.18 -5.16
N VAL A 9 -1.34 -3.76 -4.56
CA VAL A 9 -1.27 -2.43 -4.00
C VAL A 9 -1.35 -1.39 -5.10
N VAL A 10 -0.65 -1.62 -6.19
CA VAL A 10 -0.65 -0.67 -7.29
C VAL A 10 -2.06 -0.53 -7.85
N GLU A 11 -2.76 -1.63 -8.03
CA GLU A 11 -4.09 -1.53 -8.55
C GLU A 11 -5.02 -0.83 -7.59
N LEU A 12 -4.91 -1.12 -6.32
CA LEU A 12 -5.75 -0.50 -5.34
C LEU A 12 -5.54 1.00 -5.32
N LEU A 13 -4.27 1.42 -5.36
CA LEU A 13 -3.96 2.84 -5.37
C LEU A 13 -4.44 3.50 -6.65
N SER A 14 -4.29 2.82 -7.77
CA SER A 14 -4.72 3.39 -9.03
C SER A 14 -6.22 3.64 -9.02
N LYS A 15 -6.97 2.68 -8.53
CA LYS A 15 -8.41 2.84 -8.49
C LYS A 15 -8.79 3.94 -7.52
N ALA A 16 -8.11 4.01 -6.38
CA ALA A 16 -8.42 5.01 -5.39
C ALA A 16 -8.20 6.40 -5.96
N ILE A 17 -7.14 6.58 -6.71
CA ILE A 17 -6.84 7.89 -7.27
C ILE A 17 -7.89 8.26 -8.30
N LYS A 18 -8.26 7.31 -9.14
CA LYS A 18 -9.24 7.61 -10.18
C LYS A 18 -10.58 7.98 -9.60
N ARG A 19 -10.91 7.40 -8.46
CA ARG A 19 -12.21 7.66 -7.87
C ARG A 19 -12.15 8.70 -6.77
N ASN A 20 -10.98 9.24 -6.51
CA ASN A 20 -10.78 10.18 -5.43
C ASN A 20 -11.25 9.57 -4.11
N ASP A 21 -10.96 8.30 -3.93
CA ASP A 21 -11.44 7.58 -2.77
C ASP A 21 -10.30 7.49 -1.77
N TRP A 22 -10.26 8.40 -0.83
CA TRP A 22 -9.17 8.43 0.13
C TRP A 22 -9.26 7.31 1.15
N ASP A 23 -10.45 6.75 1.35
CA ASP A 23 -10.56 5.60 2.22
C ASP A 23 -9.81 4.43 1.61
N ALA A 24 -9.89 4.27 0.30
CA ALA A 24 -9.16 3.19 -0.35
C ALA A 24 -7.67 3.42 -0.27
N VAL A 25 -7.25 4.68 -0.32
CA VAL A 25 -5.84 4.98 -0.18
C VAL A 25 -5.35 4.57 1.20
N THR A 26 -6.16 4.84 2.22
CA THR A 26 -5.81 4.47 3.57
C THR A 26 -5.72 2.97 3.70
N GLU A 27 -6.62 2.24 3.08
CA GLU A 27 -6.58 0.80 3.14
C GLU A 27 -5.32 0.27 2.48
N ALA A 28 -4.93 0.87 1.38
CA ALA A 28 -3.71 0.43 0.71
C ALA A 28 -2.51 0.65 1.61
N LEU A 29 -2.49 1.77 2.31
CA LEU A 29 -1.40 2.06 3.20
C LEU A 29 -1.33 1.03 4.32
N GLU A 30 -2.46 0.69 4.90
CA GLU A 30 -2.48 -0.29 5.97
C GLU A 30 -2.04 -1.64 5.46
N TYR A 31 -2.42 -1.96 4.24
CA TYR A 31 -2.03 -3.23 3.66
C TYR A 31 -0.51 -3.30 3.54
N VAL A 32 0.10 -2.23 3.09
CA VAL A 32 1.53 -2.20 2.95
C VAL A 32 2.21 -2.24 4.31
N GLN A 33 1.63 -1.56 5.29
CA GLN A 33 2.24 -1.54 6.60
C GLN A 33 2.25 -2.92 7.24
N ASP A 34 1.28 -3.73 6.90
CA ASP A 34 1.29 -5.08 7.43
C ASP A 34 2.50 -5.85 6.96
N PHE A 35 3.03 -5.53 5.80
CA PHE A 35 4.20 -6.22 5.32
C PHE A 35 5.46 -5.63 5.88
N GLN A 36 5.37 -4.56 6.63
CA GLN A 36 6.56 -3.97 7.20
C GLN A 36 6.62 -4.30 8.66
N ASP A 37 6.38 -5.52 9.00
CA ASP A 37 6.51 -5.93 10.35
C ASP A 37 7.90 -5.90 10.80
N GLU A 38 8.85 -6.07 9.91
CA GLU A 38 10.20 -6.13 10.32
C GLU A 38 10.72 -4.81 10.62
N PRO A 39 11.65 -4.70 11.50
CA PRO A 39 12.23 -3.42 11.85
C PRO A 39 12.91 -2.86 10.67
N GLN A 40 12.53 -1.73 10.27
CA GLN A 40 13.16 -1.11 9.24
C GLN A 40 13.87 0.04 9.71
N TYR A 41 15.05 0.25 9.24
CA TYR A 41 15.76 1.34 9.68
C TYR A 41 15.58 2.45 8.79
N GLU A 42 15.04 3.45 9.19
CA GLU A 42 14.87 4.55 8.46
C GLU A 42 15.88 5.44 8.63
N GLU A 43 16.60 5.74 7.78
CA GLU A 43 17.58 6.58 7.88
C GLU A 43 17.12 7.87 7.79
N GLU A 44 17.02 8.58 8.40
CA GLU A 44 16.54 9.81 8.28
C GLU A 44 17.34 10.68 8.30
#